data_6f87959ce55b3f670c12431dab9df706
#
_entry.id   6f87959ce55b3f670c12431dab9df706
#
_cell.length_a   1.000
_cell.length_b   1.000
_cell.length_c   1.000
_cell.angle_alpha   90.00
_cell.angle_beta   90.00
_cell.angle_gamma   90.00
#
_symmetry.space_group_name_H-M   'P 1'
#
loop_
_entity.id
_entity.type
_entity.pdbx_description
1 polymer ?
#
loop_
_entity_poly.entity_id
_entity_poly.type
_entity_poly.pdbx_seq_one_letter_code
_entity_poly.pdbx_strand_id
1 'polypeptide(L)'
;KRRIALKKEVSEKELFETMPVPRAVATLAIPTIISQVVTMIYNLADTFFVGQIGDPYMVAAVSLVSPWFNLLTALGNLFGLGGGSLISRMLGKSNHQDIRHVSAFSVWGGAVTTLVFSLLTFLFRRPLLNFLGASPDTFGYAQSYLLWVVVLGGVPTMLSLTLGHLLRSEGHARPASAGMMYGGILNVILDP
;
A
#
# COMPACT_ATOMS: atom_id res chain seq x y z
N LYS A 1 25.36 -19.72 -27.08
CA LYS A 1 25.22 -19.14 -25.71
C LYS A 1 24.67 -17.72 -25.86
N ARG A 2 23.34 -17.56 -25.90
CA ARG A 2 22.67 -16.25 -25.82
C ARG A 2 22.82 -15.77 -24.38
N ARG A 3 23.68 -14.81 -24.11
CA ARG A 3 23.64 -13.97 -22.91
C ARG A 3 22.34 -13.18 -23.02
N ILE A 4 21.37 -13.51 -22.19
CA ILE A 4 20.27 -12.62 -21.86
C ILE A 4 20.94 -11.39 -21.23
N ALA A 5 21.00 -10.30 -21.97
CA ALA A 5 21.48 -9.02 -21.47
C ALA A 5 20.53 -8.60 -20.35
N LEU A 6 20.87 -8.88 -19.11
CA LEU A 6 20.27 -8.29 -17.93
C LEU A 6 20.40 -6.78 -18.14
N LYS A 7 19.26 -6.13 -18.37
CA LYS A 7 19.18 -4.68 -18.57
C LYS A 7 19.76 -4.06 -17.30
N LYS A 8 20.95 -3.44 -17.42
CA LYS A 8 21.72 -2.86 -16.33
C LYS A 8 20.80 -1.97 -15.51
N GLU A 9 20.56 -2.31 -14.25
CA GLU A 9 19.82 -1.44 -13.35
C GLU A 9 20.57 -0.13 -13.25
N VAL A 10 19.84 0.98 -13.38
CA VAL A 10 20.39 2.33 -13.22
C VAL A 10 20.84 2.45 -11.77
N SER A 11 22.11 2.80 -11.54
CA SER A 11 22.61 2.97 -10.17
C SER A 11 21.93 4.18 -9.51
N GLU A 12 21.78 4.13 -8.18
CA GLU A 12 21.22 5.26 -7.41
C GLU A 12 21.97 6.57 -7.71
N LYS A 13 23.28 6.51 -7.77
CA LYS A 13 24.15 7.65 -8.10
C LYS A 13 23.86 8.22 -9.49
N GLU A 14 23.69 7.34 -10.49
CA GLU A 14 23.36 7.77 -11.85
C GLU A 14 21.98 8.41 -11.90
N LEU A 15 21.00 7.86 -11.19
CA LEU A 15 19.62 8.33 -11.17
C LEU A 15 19.45 9.70 -10.51
N PHE A 16 20.10 9.91 -9.36
CA PHE A 16 19.88 11.11 -8.54
C PHE A 16 20.92 12.22 -8.75
N GLU A 17 22.14 11.90 -9.22
CA GLU A 17 23.23 12.89 -9.36
C GLU A 17 23.51 13.30 -10.81
N THR A 18 23.40 12.39 -11.79
CA THR A 18 23.91 12.63 -13.15
C THR A 18 22.87 12.56 -14.24
N MET A 19 21.72 11.89 -14.00
CA MET A 19 20.71 11.70 -15.04
C MET A 19 19.91 12.99 -15.29
N PRO A 20 19.61 13.35 -16.56
CA PRO A 20 18.70 14.44 -16.86
C PRO A 20 17.33 14.24 -16.19
N VAL A 21 16.81 15.29 -15.57
CA VAL A 21 15.57 15.24 -14.75
C VAL A 21 14.39 14.56 -15.47
N PRO A 22 14.06 14.86 -16.75
CA PRO A 22 12.96 14.21 -17.44
C PRO A 22 13.14 12.69 -17.56
N ARG A 23 14.36 12.23 -17.75
CA ARG A 23 14.68 10.80 -17.87
C ARG A 23 14.63 10.10 -16.51
N ALA A 24 15.11 10.75 -15.46
CA ALA A 24 15.02 10.24 -14.09
C ALA A 24 13.55 10.08 -13.67
N VAL A 25 12.73 11.11 -13.92
CA VAL A 25 11.29 11.07 -13.65
C VAL A 25 10.61 9.93 -14.43
N ALA A 26 10.87 9.79 -15.72
CA ALA A 26 10.29 8.71 -16.51
C ALA A 26 10.70 7.31 -16.01
N THR A 27 11.96 7.15 -15.59
CA THR A 27 12.46 5.87 -15.06
C THR A 27 11.75 5.41 -13.79
N LEU A 28 11.36 6.35 -12.93
CA LEU A 28 10.62 6.08 -11.70
C LEU A 28 9.10 6.04 -11.92
N ALA A 29 8.56 6.94 -12.76
CA ALA A 29 7.13 7.08 -12.96
C ALA A 29 6.52 5.94 -13.78
N ILE A 30 7.17 5.49 -14.85
CA ILE A 30 6.59 4.45 -15.74
C ILE A 30 6.28 3.15 -14.99
N PRO A 31 7.22 2.53 -14.23
CA PRO A 31 6.91 1.31 -13.46
C PRO A 31 5.81 1.55 -12.42
N THR A 32 5.80 2.74 -11.81
CA THR A 32 4.80 3.11 -10.81
C THR A 32 3.40 3.24 -11.43
N ILE A 33 3.29 3.92 -12.59
CA ILE A 33 2.02 4.04 -13.33
C ILE A 33 1.50 2.67 -13.72
N ILE A 34 2.35 1.80 -14.25
CA ILE A 34 1.94 0.43 -14.64
C ILE A 34 1.40 -0.33 -13.42
N SER A 35 2.08 -0.28 -12.26
CA SER A 35 1.60 -0.95 -11.06
C SER A 35 0.30 -0.38 -10.54
N GLN A 36 0.06 0.93 -10.66
CA GLN A 36 -1.20 1.55 -10.28
C GLN A 36 -2.36 1.16 -11.21
N VAL A 37 -2.09 1.03 -12.51
CA VAL A 37 -3.09 0.51 -13.46
C VAL A 37 -3.48 -0.93 -13.10
N VAL A 38 -2.51 -1.80 -12.78
CA VAL A 38 -2.78 -3.16 -12.32
C VAL A 38 -3.59 -3.14 -11.02
N THR A 39 -3.23 -2.27 -10.06
CA THR A 39 -4.00 -2.07 -8.83
C THR A 39 -5.45 -1.68 -9.10
N MET A 40 -5.67 -0.78 -10.05
CA MET A 40 -7.03 -0.37 -10.45
C MET A 40 -7.82 -1.53 -11.07
N ILE A 41 -7.17 -2.36 -11.88
CA ILE A 41 -7.81 -3.52 -12.52
C ILE A 41 -8.24 -4.54 -11.46
N TYR A 42 -7.38 -4.88 -10.51
CA TYR A 42 -7.78 -5.84 -9.49
C TYR A 42 -8.86 -5.29 -8.55
N ASN A 43 -8.84 -4.00 -8.19
CA ASN A 43 -9.93 -3.39 -7.42
C ASN A 43 -11.29 -3.45 -8.17
N LEU A 44 -11.27 -3.31 -9.50
CA LEU A 44 -12.47 -3.50 -10.32
C LEU A 44 -12.93 -4.97 -10.32
N ALA A 45 -11.98 -5.92 -10.38
CA ALA A 45 -12.27 -7.34 -10.30
C ALA A 45 -12.88 -7.70 -8.94
N ASP A 46 -12.28 -7.27 -7.82
CA ASP A 46 -12.83 -7.42 -6.47
C ASP A 46 -14.29 -6.92 -6.39
N THR A 47 -14.52 -5.71 -6.87
CA THR A 47 -15.86 -5.11 -6.86
C THR A 47 -16.85 -5.93 -7.71
N PHE A 48 -16.40 -6.45 -8.84
CA PHE A 48 -17.19 -7.30 -9.71
C PHE A 48 -17.54 -8.63 -9.03
N PHE A 49 -16.58 -9.32 -8.42
CA PHE A 49 -16.84 -10.59 -7.73
C PHE A 49 -17.72 -10.41 -6.50
N VAL A 50 -17.50 -9.37 -5.70
CA VAL A 50 -18.41 -9.05 -4.58
C VAL A 50 -19.82 -8.76 -5.07
N GLY A 51 -19.97 -8.09 -6.22
CA GLY A 51 -21.28 -7.85 -6.85
C GLY A 51 -21.96 -9.13 -7.35
N GLN A 52 -21.20 -10.15 -7.75
CA GLN A 52 -21.73 -11.44 -8.20
C GLN A 52 -22.33 -12.31 -7.08
N ILE A 53 -21.94 -12.08 -5.82
CA ILE A 53 -22.49 -12.78 -4.66
C ILE A 53 -24.02 -12.55 -4.54
N GLY A 54 -24.52 -11.43 -5.08
CA GLY A 54 -25.95 -11.13 -5.16
C GLY A 54 -26.60 -10.74 -3.82
N ASP A 55 -25.81 -10.60 -2.74
CA ASP A 55 -26.27 -10.11 -1.45
C ASP A 55 -25.99 -8.61 -1.29
N PRO A 56 -27.01 -7.74 -1.38
CA PRO A 56 -26.84 -6.30 -1.29
C PRO A 56 -26.30 -5.86 0.09
N TYR A 57 -26.53 -6.64 1.15
CA TYR A 57 -26.04 -6.32 2.48
C TYR A 57 -24.54 -6.51 2.62
N MET A 58 -23.95 -7.47 1.90
CA MET A 58 -22.49 -7.64 1.84
C MET A 58 -21.82 -6.46 1.15
N VAL A 59 -22.35 -6.03 -0.01
CA VAL A 59 -21.85 -4.87 -0.75
C VAL A 59 -21.96 -3.60 0.08
N ALA A 60 -23.10 -3.41 0.75
CA ALA A 60 -23.32 -2.28 1.65
C ALA A 60 -22.34 -2.29 2.83
N ALA A 61 -22.04 -3.45 3.41
CA ALA A 61 -21.10 -3.60 4.52
C ALA A 61 -19.66 -3.23 4.13
N VAL A 62 -19.18 -3.66 2.96
CA VAL A 62 -17.87 -3.26 2.42
C VAL A 62 -17.78 -1.75 2.22
N SER A 63 -18.82 -1.16 1.60
CA SER A 63 -18.91 0.28 1.36
C SER A 63 -18.89 1.09 2.65
N LEU A 64 -19.57 0.60 3.69
CA LEU A 64 -19.67 1.22 5.00
C LEU A 64 -18.33 1.25 5.74
N VAL A 65 -17.50 0.20 5.62
CA VAL A 65 -16.18 0.11 6.26
C VAL A 65 -15.10 0.82 5.45
N SER A 66 -15.31 1.06 4.15
CA SER A 66 -14.32 1.69 3.25
C SER A 66 -13.71 2.99 3.77
N PRO A 67 -14.44 3.96 4.35
CA PRO A 67 -13.83 5.16 4.91
C PRO A 67 -12.83 4.86 6.04
N TRP A 68 -13.09 3.84 6.84
CA TRP A 68 -12.20 3.43 7.92
C TRP A 68 -10.93 2.74 7.39
N PHE A 69 -11.08 1.93 6.34
CA PHE A 69 -9.93 1.38 5.62
C PHE A 69 -9.08 2.47 4.95
N ASN A 70 -9.70 3.54 4.42
CA ASN A 70 -8.98 4.68 3.88
C ASN A 70 -8.14 5.41 4.94
N LEU A 71 -8.61 5.50 6.19
CA LEU A 71 -7.80 6.02 7.31
C LEU A 71 -6.59 5.12 7.59
N LEU A 72 -6.76 3.80 7.56
CA LEU A 72 -5.66 2.85 7.68
C LEU A 72 -4.59 3.07 6.59
N THR A 73 -5.01 3.17 5.34
CA THR A 73 -4.08 3.41 4.22
C THR A 73 -3.42 4.78 4.30
N ALA A 74 -4.11 5.80 4.84
CA ALA A 74 -3.54 7.12 5.09
C ALA A 74 -2.40 7.06 6.11
N LEU A 75 -2.49 6.22 7.16
CA LEU A 75 -1.38 5.98 8.08
C LEU A 75 -0.16 5.37 7.38
N GLY A 76 -0.38 4.36 6.52
CA GLY A 76 0.70 3.77 5.73
C GLY A 76 1.37 4.80 4.79
N ASN A 77 0.57 5.64 4.16
CA ASN A 77 1.06 6.71 3.29
C ASN A 77 1.80 7.80 4.09
N LEU A 78 1.36 8.14 5.29
CA LEU A 78 2.03 9.12 6.15
C LEU A 78 3.50 8.73 6.41
N PHE A 79 3.73 7.48 6.82
CA PHE A 79 5.07 6.97 7.08
C PHE A 79 5.84 6.67 5.78
N GLY A 80 5.17 6.12 4.77
CA GLY A 80 5.79 5.75 3.51
C GLY A 80 6.21 6.96 2.67
N LEU A 81 5.30 7.89 2.40
CA LEU A 81 5.59 9.09 1.61
C LEU A 81 6.46 10.07 2.40
N GLY A 82 6.18 10.25 3.71
CA GLY A 82 6.98 11.12 4.58
C GLY A 82 8.42 10.63 4.68
N GLY A 83 8.63 9.37 5.02
CA GLY A 83 9.96 8.74 5.08
C GLY A 83 10.65 8.73 3.72
N GLY A 84 9.93 8.38 2.66
CA GLY A 84 10.45 8.36 1.30
C GLY A 84 10.93 9.73 0.82
N SER A 85 10.20 10.80 1.14
CA SER A 85 10.62 12.17 0.82
C SER A 85 11.94 12.57 1.50
N LEU A 86 12.11 12.18 2.78
CA LEU A 86 13.36 12.40 3.50
C LEU A 86 14.51 11.59 2.91
N ILE A 87 14.29 10.31 2.61
CA ILE A 87 15.30 9.42 2.01
C ILE A 87 15.78 9.99 0.67
N SER A 88 14.88 10.38 -0.23
CA SER A 88 15.28 10.95 -1.53
C SER A 88 16.12 12.22 -1.37
N ARG A 89 15.81 13.08 -0.38
CA ARG A 89 16.61 14.26 -0.08
C ARG A 89 17.98 13.93 0.50
N MET A 90 18.09 12.90 1.33
CA MET A 90 19.35 12.43 1.91
C MET A 90 20.25 11.80 0.86
N LEU A 91 19.68 11.01 -0.07
CA LEU A 91 20.39 10.46 -1.22
C LEU A 91 20.97 11.57 -2.09
N GLY A 92 20.19 12.62 -2.40
CA GLY A 92 20.70 13.78 -3.16
C GLY A 92 21.81 14.59 -2.46
N LYS A 93 21.96 14.43 -1.12
CA LYS A 93 23.04 15.04 -0.33
C LYS A 93 24.16 14.05 -0.01
N SER A 94 24.13 12.83 -0.53
CA SER A 94 25.07 11.73 -0.25
C SER A 94 25.20 11.39 1.25
N ASN A 95 24.14 11.62 2.03
CA ASN A 95 24.07 11.31 3.46
C ASN A 95 23.44 9.94 3.69
N HIS A 96 24.19 8.87 3.53
CA HIS A 96 23.71 7.49 3.66
C HIS A 96 23.52 7.03 5.12
N GLN A 97 24.13 7.71 6.10
CA GLN A 97 24.10 7.27 7.49
C GLN A 97 22.71 7.42 8.11
N ASP A 98 22.01 8.51 7.82
CA ASP A 98 20.70 8.80 8.39
C ASP A 98 19.56 8.07 7.68
N ILE A 99 19.76 7.58 6.45
CA ILE A 99 18.74 6.86 5.67
C ILE A 99 18.23 5.63 6.42
N ARG A 100 19.14 4.87 7.05
CA ARG A 100 18.77 3.68 7.83
C ARG A 100 17.88 4.01 9.02
N HIS A 101 18.13 5.12 9.69
CA HIS A 101 17.31 5.58 10.82
C HIS A 101 15.93 6.02 10.37
N VAL A 102 15.85 6.75 9.25
CA VAL A 102 14.56 7.17 8.68
C VAL A 102 13.75 5.97 8.20
N SER A 103 14.38 5.02 7.50
CA SER A 103 13.71 3.79 7.05
C SER A 103 13.20 2.97 8.24
N ALA A 104 14.03 2.76 9.25
CA ALA A 104 13.64 2.04 10.47
C ALA A 104 12.51 2.74 11.21
N PHE A 105 12.58 4.07 11.37
CA PHE A 105 11.52 4.85 12.00
C PHE A 105 10.21 4.76 11.21
N SER A 106 10.26 4.84 9.88
CA SER A 106 9.07 4.75 9.03
C SER A 106 8.39 3.39 9.16
N VAL A 107 9.17 2.30 9.18
CA VAL A 107 8.64 0.95 9.29
C VAL A 107 8.09 0.68 10.69
N TRP A 108 8.90 0.89 11.73
CA TRP A 108 8.49 0.59 13.11
C TRP A 108 7.45 1.57 13.65
N GLY A 109 7.61 2.87 13.39
CA GLY A 109 6.64 3.90 13.76
C GLY A 109 5.29 3.66 13.10
N GLY A 110 5.29 3.34 11.81
CA GLY A 110 4.09 2.96 11.08
C GLY A 110 3.46 1.69 11.64
N ALA A 111 4.25 0.64 11.91
CA ALA A 111 3.75 -0.62 12.46
C ALA A 111 3.10 -0.43 13.84
N VAL A 112 3.75 0.30 14.74
CA VAL A 112 3.21 0.59 16.08
C VAL A 112 1.94 1.42 15.98
N THR A 113 1.95 2.49 15.18
CA THR A 113 0.76 3.34 15.00
C THR A 113 -0.42 2.55 14.43
N THR A 114 -0.16 1.71 13.44
CA THR A 114 -1.21 0.86 12.85
C THR A 114 -1.69 -0.22 13.82
N LEU A 115 -0.79 -0.81 14.60
CA LEU A 115 -1.18 -1.76 15.64
C LEU A 115 -2.10 -1.12 16.69
N VAL A 116 -1.78 0.09 17.14
CA VAL A 116 -2.64 0.86 18.05
C VAL A 116 -3.98 1.18 17.39
N PHE A 117 -3.98 1.63 16.13
CA PHE A 117 -5.21 1.85 15.36
C PHE A 117 -6.08 0.60 15.25
N SER A 118 -5.47 -0.55 14.91
CA SER A 118 -6.17 -1.84 14.81
C SER A 118 -6.72 -2.29 16.16
N LEU A 119 -5.96 -2.12 17.25
CA LEU A 119 -6.40 -2.44 18.60
C LEU A 119 -7.60 -1.57 19.03
N LEU A 120 -7.53 -0.26 18.81
CA LEU A 120 -8.64 0.66 19.09
C LEU A 120 -9.87 0.30 18.24
N THR A 121 -9.67 0.01 16.96
CA THR A 121 -10.75 -0.46 16.07
C THR A 121 -11.40 -1.74 16.61
N PHE A 122 -10.61 -2.70 17.07
CA PHE A 122 -11.12 -3.94 17.65
C PHE A 122 -11.92 -3.69 18.93
N LEU A 123 -11.40 -2.86 19.85
CA LEU A 123 -12.06 -2.56 21.14
C LEU A 123 -13.37 -1.79 20.92
N PHE A 124 -13.37 -0.83 20.00
CA PHE A 124 -14.51 0.05 19.74
C PHE A 124 -15.32 -0.35 18.50
N ARG A 125 -15.19 -1.59 18.01
CA ARG A 125 -15.86 -2.04 16.77
C ARG A 125 -17.37 -1.84 16.74
N ARG A 126 -18.05 -2.09 17.88
CA ARG A 126 -19.53 -1.92 17.97
C ARG A 126 -19.94 -0.45 17.85
N PRO A 127 -19.46 0.47 18.72
CA PRO A 127 -19.81 1.87 18.58
C PRO A 127 -19.35 2.47 17.26
N LEU A 128 -18.20 2.02 16.72
CA LEU A 128 -17.70 2.45 15.42
C LEU A 128 -18.65 2.07 14.28
N LEU A 129 -19.10 0.80 14.20
CA LEU A 129 -20.02 0.36 13.17
C LEU A 129 -21.39 1.05 13.27
N ASN A 130 -21.87 1.29 14.48
CA ASN A 130 -23.10 2.07 14.67
C ASN A 130 -22.93 3.51 14.20
N PHE A 131 -21.78 4.14 14.49
CA PHE A 131 -21.44 5.48 14.01
C PHE A 131 -21.35 5.56 12.48
N LEU A 132 -20.79 4.51 11.85
CA LEU A 132 -20.72 4.39 10.39
C LEU A 132 -22.09 4.12 9.73
N GLY A 133 -23.14 3.81 10.51
CA GLY A 133 -24.50 3.62 10.03
C GLY A 133 -24.86 2.16 9.71
N ALA A 134 -24.22 1.18 10.37
CA ALA A 134 -24.55 -0.23 10.20
C ALA A 134 -25.96 -0.52 10.66
N SER A 135 -26.79 -1.10 9.75
CA SER A 135 -28.10 -1.64 10.07
C SER A 135 -27.97 -3.03 10.71
N PRO A 136 -29.04 -3.55 11.37
CA PRO A 136 -29.04 -4.92 11.90
C PRO A 136 -28.64 -5.97 10.86
N ASP A 137 -29.04 -5.78 9.59
CA ASP A 137 -28.78 -6.72 8.49
C ASP A 137 -27.34 -6.65 7.98
N THR A 138 -26.72 -5.46 8.00
CA THR A 138 -25.33 -5.24 7.53
C THR A 138 -24.29 -5.42 8.62
N PHE A 139 -24.68 -5.36 9.90
CA PHE A 139 -23.74 -5.32 11.03
C PHE A 139 -22.83 -6.54 11.10
N GLY A 140 -23.34 -7.75 10.90
CA GLY A 140 -22.57 -8.99 10.93
C GLY A 140 -21.49 -9.02 9.86
N TYR A 141 -21.86 -8.67 8.63
CA TYR A 141 -20.94 -8.61 7.49
C TYR A 141 -19.88 -7.51 7.69
N ALA A 142 -20.31 -6.32 8.10
CA ALA A 142 -19.40 -5.20 8.34
C ALA A 142 -18.41 -5.49 9.47
N GLN A 143 -18.84 -6.16 10.54
CA GLN A 143 -17.98 -6.57 11.63
C GLN A 143 -16.93 -7.60 11.18
N SER A 144 -17.32 -8.59 10.40
CA SER A 144 -16.39 -9.60 9.85
C SER A 144 -15.38 -8.97 8.92
N TYR A 145 -15.82 -8.12 7.99
CA TYR A 145 -14.96 -7.41 7.06
C TYR A 145 -13.97 -6.49 7.79
N LEU A 146 -14.44 -5.72 8.78
CA LEU A 146 -13.60 -4.86 9.61
C LEU A 146 -12.52 -5.64 10.34
N LEU A 147 -12.85 -6.82 10.90
CA LEU A 147 -11.88 -7.65 11.61
C LEU A 147 -10.80 -8.20 10.70
N TRP A 148 -11.17 -8.76 9.55
CA TRP A 148 -10.20 -9.37 8.63
C TRP A 148 -9.35 -8.32 7.92
N VAL A 149 -9.96 -7.26 7.39
CA VAL A 149 -9.28 -6.30 6.52
C VAL A 149 -8.56 -5.21 7.30
N VAL A 150 -9.17 -4.68 8.37
CA VAL A 150 -8.59 -3.57 9.12
C VAL A 150 -7.79 -4.05 10.33
N VAL A 151 -8.35 -4.95 11.14
CA VAL A 151 -7.68 -5.37 12.38
C VAL A 151 -6.52 -6.32 12.09
N LEU A 152 -6.77 -7.40 11.38
CA LEU A 152 -5.74 -8.40 11.05
C LEU A 152 -4.89 -8.00 9.86
N GLY A 153 -5.51 -7.48 8.81
CA GLY A 153 -4.84 -7.01 7.59
C GLY A 153 -4.14 -5.66 7.73
N GLY A 154 -4.38 -4.90 8.80
CA GLY A 154 -3.90 -3.54 8.94
C GLY A 154 -2.38 -3.40 8.89
N VAL A 155 -1.66 -4.15 9.74
CA VAL A 155 -0.18 -4.10 9.78
C VAL A 155 0.45 -4.59 8.46
N PRO A 156 0.05 -5.73 7.88
CA PRO A 156 0.52 -6.15 6.55
C PRO A 156 0.28 -5.10 5.46
N THR A 157 -0.90 -4.50 5.42
CA THR A 157 -1.25 -3.45 4.46
C THR A 157 -0.35 -2.23 4.61
N MET A 158 -0.18 -1.73 5.84
CA MET A 158 0.71 -0.61 6.14
C MET A 158 2.15 -0.91 5.74
N LEU A 159 2.67 -2.10 6.08
CA LEU A 159 4.03 -2.51 5.71
C LEU A 159 4.21 -2.54 4.20
N SER A 160 3.26 -3.11 3.46
CA SER A 160 3.30 -3.17 2.00
C SER A 160 3.35 -1.77 1.38
N LEU A 161 2.50 -0.84 1.84
CA LEU A 161 2.48 0.54 1.37
C LEU A 161 3.77 1.28 1.71
N THR A 162 4.19 1.22 2.98
CA THR A 162 5.38 1.91 3.47
C THR A 162 6.64 1.43 2.76
N LEU A 163 6.87 0.11 2.72
CA LEU A 163 8.03 -0.48 2.04
C LEU A 163 8.02 -0.17 0.53
N GLY A 164 6.85 -0.20 -0.11
CA GLY A 164 6.71 0.18 -1.51
C GLY A 164 7.13 1.62 -1.78
N HIS A 165 6.79 2.57 -0.89
CA HIS A 165 7.22 3.97 -0.99
C HIS A 165 8.72 4.14 -0.71
N LEU A 166 9.26 3.49 0.34
CA LEU A 166 10.68 3.55 0.67
C LEU A 166 11.55 3.01 -0.47
N LEU A 167 11.21 1.85 -1.03
CA LEU A 167 11.92 1.29 -2.19
C LEU A 167 11.92 2.23 -3.40
N ARG A 168 10.79 2.87 -3.68
CA ARG A 168 10.72 3.85 -4.78
C ARG A 168 11.59 5.07 -4.51
N SER A 169 11.65 5.53 -3.26
CA SER A 169 12.44 6.69 -2.87
C SER A 169 13.94 6.44 -2.96
N GLU A 170 14.37 5.18 -2.85
CA GLU A 170 15.75 4.72 -3.06
C GLU A 170 16.09 4.46 -4.54
N GLY A 171 15.17 4.73 -5.46
CA GLY A 171 15.35 4.49 -6.89
C GLY A 171 14.92 3.09 -7.37
N HIS A 172 14.53 2.19 -6.46
CA HIS A 172 14.13 0.82 -6.74
C HIS A 172 12.64 0.70 -7.12
N ALA A 173 12.17 1.54 -8.05
CA ALA A 173 10.77 1.55 -8.47
C ALA A 173 10.31 0.23 -9.11
N ARG A 174 11.20 -0.46 -9.84
CA ARG A 174 10.87 -1.73 -10.51
C ARG A 174 10.53 -2.86 -9.54
N PRO A 175 11.39 -3.22 -8.55
CA PRO A 175 11.05 -4.26 -7.58
C PRO A 175 9.83 -3.89 -6.73
N ALA A 176 9.67 -2.61 -6.35
CA ALA A 176 8.48 -2.15 -5.65
C ALA A 176 7.20 -2.37 -6.47
N SER A 177 7.24 -2.01 -7.76
CA SER A 177 6.11 -2.20 -8.68
C SER A 177 5.85 -3.68 -8.97
N ALA A 178 6.90 -4.49 -9.14
CA ALA A 178 6.75 -5.93 -9.33
C ALA A 178 6.05 -6.59 -8.14
N GLY A 179 6.44 -6.26 -6.90
CA GLY A 179 5.77 -6.77 -5.70
C GLY A 179 4.28 -6.46 -5.66
N MET A 180 3.89 -5.21 -5.97
CA MET A 180 2.48 -4.81 -6.05
C MET A 180 1.73 -5.55 -7.17
N MET A 181 2.35 -5.72 -8.33
CA MET A 181 1.74 -6.45 -9.45
C MET A 181 1.52 -7.94 -9.13
N TYR A 182 2.50 -8.60 -8.51
CA TYR A 182 2.34 -10.00 -8.07
C TYR A 182 1.23 -10.14 -7.05
N GLY A 183 1.13 -9.23 -6.08
CA GLY A 183 0.04 -9.20 -5.11
C GLY A 183 -1.32 -9.04 -5.78
N GLY A 184 -1.46 -8.09 -6.72
CA GLY A 184 -2.69 -7.87 -7.47
C GLY A 184 -3.09 -9.05 -8.35
N ILE A 185 -2.14 -9.68 -9.05
CA ILE A 185 -2.41 -10.88 -9.87
C ILE A 185 -2.86 -12.04 -8.98
N LEU A 186 -2.19 -12.26 -7.84
CA LEU A 186 -2.56 -13.31 -6.90
C LEU A 186 -3.97 -13.08 -6.33
N ASN A 187 -4.32 -11.84 -6.04
CA ASN A 187 -5.65 -11.47 -5.58
C ASN A 187 -6.71 -11.86 -6.63
N VAL A 188 -6.59 -11.43 -7.89
CA VAL A 188 -7.54 -11.78 -8.98
C VAL A 188 -7.67 -13.31 -9.17
N ILE A 189 -6.61 -14.09 -8.92
CA ILE A 189 -6.67 -15.57 -9.03
C ILE A 189 -7.40 -16.19 -7.83
N LEU A 190 -7.33 -15.57 -6.65
CA LEU A 190 -7.91 -16.10 -5.42
C LEU A 190 -9.35 -15.64 -5.16
N ASP A 191 -9.83 -14.60 -5.86
CA ASP A 191 -11.17 -14.04 -5.71
C ASP A 191 -12.33 -14.98 -6.12
N PRO A 192 -12.20 -15.82 -7.18
CA PRO A 192 -13.24 -16.82 -7.50
C PRO A 192 -13.27 -17.98 -6.51
#